data_477b5d025f4e1fea060cc4f48b0ca87c
#
_entry.id   477b5d025f4e1fea060cc4f48b0ca87c
#
_cell.length_a   1.000
_cell.length_b   1.000
_cell.length_c   1.000
_cell.angle_alpha   90.00
_cell.angle_beta   90.00
_cell.angle_gamma   90.00
#
_symmetry.space_group_name_H-M   'P 1'
#
loop_
_entity.id
_entity.type
_entity.pdbx_description
1 polymer ?
#
loop_
_entity_poly.entity_id
_entity_poly.type
_entity_poly.pdbx_seq_one_letter_code
_entity_poly.pdbx_strand_id
1 'polypeptide(L)'
;SLYRVLSMPIFNFTQRDLIEILNKSKRINISLFEGLEQSGSEAMKHFVDMVHRHQELVSKESAGQILYFFLEDSGLLKSVVEYKTVQEERRALNIAKFFDKLKGFEGSNADTSVFALVDYLDLAMDMGESPLAAETDWSGNNAVNIMTIHSSKGLEFPVVFLVNLIEGRFPTRERKEQIPIPDELVNEILPKGDFHLEEERR
;
A
#
# COMPACT_ATOMS: atom_id res chain seq x y z
N SER A 1 0.38 4.62 13.54
CA SER A 1 0.20 4.91 14.98
C SER A 1 -0.80 3.93 15.59
N LEU A 2 -0.60 3.56 16.86
CA LEU A 2 -1.45 2.61 17.61
C LEU A 2 -2.94 2.98 17.55
N TYR A 3 -3.27 4.28 17.62
CA TYR A 3 -4.65 4.76 17.52
C TYR A 3 -5.38 4.26 16.25
N ARG A 4 -4.69 4.18 15.10
CA ARG A 4 -5.30 3.65 13.86
C ARG A 4 -5.66 2.17 13.98
N VAL A 5 -4.80 1.38 14.63
CA VAL A 5 -5.06 -0.05 14.87
C VAL A 5 -6.27 -0.21 15.80
N LEU A 6 -6.32 0.53 16.91
CA LEU A 6 -7.44 0.50 17.84
C LEU A 6 -8.76 0.96 17.23
N SER A 7 -8.71 1.83 16.22
CA SER A 7 -9.91 2.30 15.50
C SER A 7 -10.45 1.30 14.48
N MET A 8 -9.80 0.15 14.30
CA MET A 8 -10.32 -0.91 13.42
C MET A 8 -11.62 -1.50 13.97
N PRO A 9 -12.64 -1.69 13.12
CA PRO A 9 -13.95 -2.22 13.56
C PRO A 9 -13.88 -3.58 14.26
N ILE A 10 -12.84 -4.37 13.99
CA ILE A 10 -12.64 -5.71 14.56
C ILE A 10 -12.50 -5.71 16.08
N PHE A 11 -11.96 -4.63 16.66
CA PHE A 11 -11.77 -4.52 18.11
C PHE A 11 -12.99 -3.99 18.84
N ASN A 12 -14.00 -3.50 18.10
CA ASN A 12 -15.25 -2.96 18.66
C ASN A 12 -15.05 -1.87 19.72
N PHE A 13 -13.93 -1.13 19.69
CA PHE A 13 -13.73 0.00 20.59
C PHE A 13 -14.56 1.19 20.12
N THR A 14 -15.27 1.83 21.04
CA THR A 14 -15.97 3.06 20.70
C THR A 14 -15.00 4.23 20.59
N GLN A 15 -15.28 5.18 19.71
CA GLN A 15 -14.46 6.38 19.59
C GLN A 15 -14.37 7.14 20.90
N ARG A 16 -15.44 7.11 21.71
CA ARG A 16 -15.49 7.75 23.02
C ARG A 16 -14.46 7.14 23.97
N ASP A 17 -14.41 5.81 24.06
CA ASP A 17 -13.47 5.10 24.93
C ASP A 17 -12.02 5.38 24.52
N LEU A 18 -11.73 5.38 23.22
CA LEU A 18 -10.39 5.67 22.70
C LEU A 18 -9.96 7.11 22.98
N ILE A 19 -10.86 8.08 22.83
CA ILE A 19 -10.57 9.49 23.14
C ILE A 19 -10.37 9.69 24.65
N GLU A 20 -11.17 9.02 25.48
CA GLU A 20 -11.04 9.10 26.95
C GLU A 20 -9.68 8.60 27.41
N ILE A 21 -9.25 7.42 26.91
CA ILE A 21 -7.93 6.87 27.24
C ILE A 21 -6.81 7.76 26.71
N LEU A 22 -6.93 8.24 25.48
CA LEU A 22 -5.95 9.14 24.87
C LEU A 22 -5.77 10.41 25.70
N ASN A 23 -6.86 11.02 26.15
CA ASN A 23 -6.84 12.22 26.97
C ASN A 23 -6.26 11.94 28.37
N LYS A 24 -6.65 10.80 28.98
CA LYS A 24 -6.10 10.37 30.28
C LYS A 24 -4.60 10.16 30.18
N SER A 25 -4.12 9.41 29.16
CA SER A 25 -2.70 9.13 28.94
C SER A 25 -1.90 10.41 28.75
N LYS A 26 -2.40 11.36 27.93
CA LYS A 26 -1.77 12.68 27.77
C LYS A 26 -1.67 13.47 29.05
N ARG A 27 -2.70 13.44 29.90
CA ARG A 27 -2.73 14.19 31.19
C ARG A 27 -1.68 13.71 32.18
N ILE A 28 -1.40 12.41 32.22
CA ILE A 28 -0.42 11.80 33.10
C ILE A 28 0.92 11.49 32.41
N ASN A 29 1.07 11.95 31.15
CA ASN A 29 2.28 11.84 30.34
C ASN A 29 2.80 10.40 30.16
N ILE A 30 1.89 9.48 29.87
CA ILE A 30 2.21 8.09 29.50
C ILE A 30 1.84 7.81 28.06
N SER A 31 2.35 6.70 27.51
CA SER A 31 1.98 6.25 26.18
C SER A 31 0.51 5.80 26.12
N LEU A 32 -0.07 5.77 24.90
CA LEU A 32 -1.43 5.26 24.71
C LEU A 32 -1.52 3.78 25.10
N PHE A 33 -0.46 2.99 24.89
CA PHE A 33 -0.44 1.58 25.24
C PHE A 33 -0.46 1.38 26.77
N GLU A 34 0.36 2.10 27.50
CA GLU A 34 0.32 2.09 28.98
C GLU A 34 -1.06 2.55 29.51
N GLY A 35 -1.71 3.49 28.80
CA GLY A 35 -3.07 3.90 29.13
C GLY A 35 -4.09 2.77 28.95
N LEU A 36 -3.91 1.91 27.94
CA LEU A 36 -4.73 0.71 27.76
C LEU A 36 -4.52 -0.33 28.85
N GLU A 37 -3.25 -0.58 29.23
CA GLU A 37 -2.90 -1.50 30.33
C GLU A 37 -3.56 -1.12 31.65
N GLN A 38 -3.67 0.19 31.90
CA GLN A 38 -4.34 0.73 33.10
C GLN A 38 -5.87 0.82 32.96
N SER A 39 -6.42 0.41 31.81
CA SER A 39 -7.86 0.40 31.57
C SER A 39 -8.51 -0.79 32.27
N GLY A 40 -9.66 -0.54 32.89
CA GLY A 40 -10.48 -1.61 33.48
C GLY A 40 -11.36 -2.38 32.49
N SER A 41 -11.34 -2.00 31.19
CA SER A 41 -12.17 -2.62 30.16
C SER A 41 -11.65 -4.00 29.77
N GLU A 42 -12.50 -5.01 29.79
CA GLU A 42 -12.20 -6.40 29.40
C GLU A 42 -11.70 -6.51 27.97
N ALA A 43 -12.35 -5.79 27.04
CA ALA A 43 -11.95 -5.76 25.64
C ALA A 43 -10.55 -5.15 25.43
N MET A 44 -10.20 -4.14 26.22
CA MET A 44 -8.86 -3.52 26.14
C MET A 44 -7.78 -4.42 26.76
N LYS A 45 -8.09 -5.11 27.83
CA LYS A 45 -7.19 -6.13 28.41
C LYS A 45 -6.91 -7.24 27.38
N HIS A 46 -7.93 -7.77 26.73
CA HIS A 46 -7.77 -8.78 25.70
C HIS A 46 -6.83 -8.32 24.57
N PHE A 47 -6.95 -7.06 24.13
CA PHE A 47 -6.04 -6.48 23.13
C PHE A 47 -4.60 -6.37 23.68
N VAL A 48 -4.44 -5.90 24.91
CA VAL A 48 -3.11 -5.79 25.56
C VAL A 48 -2.46 -7.16 25.70
N ASP A 49 -3.19 -8.16 26.18
CA ASP A 49 -2.70 -9.53 26.32
C ASP A 49 -2.28 -10.14 24.97
N MET A 50 -3.06 -9.87 23.90
CA MET A 50 -2.70 -10.26 22.54
C MET A 50 -1.37 -9.62 22.12
N VAL A 51 -1.20 -8.31 22.32
CA VAL A 51 0.02 -7.58 21.94
C VAL A 51 1.23 -8.09 22.72
N HIS A 52 1.11 -8.30 24.05
CA HIS A 52 2.20 -8.84 24.87
C HIS A 52 2.63 -10.23 24.37
N ARG A 53 1.68 -11.12 24.09
CA ARG A 53 1.97 -12.43 23.53
C ARG A 53 2.70 -12.36 22.20
N HIS A 54 2.29 -11.45 21.29
CA HIS A 54 2.98 -11.25 20.02
C HIS A 54 4.39 -10.66 20.24
N GLN A 55 4.58 -9.75 21.18
CA GLN A 55 5.89 -9.19 21.49
C GLN A 55 6.89 -10.24 21.95
N GLU A 56 6.45 -11.24 22.73
CA GLU A 56 7.32 -12.37 23.12
C GLU A 56 7.76 -13.24 21.94
N LEU A 57 7.00 -13.25 20.85
CA LEU A 57 7.26 -14.01 19.64
C LEU A 57 8.09 -13.25 18.61
N VAL A 58 8.13 -11.92 18.64
CA VAL A 58 8.82 -11.07 17.65
C VAL A 58 10.30 -11.42 17.47
N SER A 59 10.97 -11.89 18.53
CA SER A 59 12.38 -12.30 18.48
C SER A 59 12.61 -13.73 17.99
N LYS A 60 11.54 -14.51 17.82
CA LYS A 60 11.60 -15.94 17.51
C LYS A 60 11.02 -16.29 16.16
N GLU A 61 10.05 -15.51 15.71
CA GLU A 61 9.23 -15.77 14.55
C GLU A 61 9.47 -14.74 13.44
N SER A 62 9.22 -15.13 12.20
CA SER A 62 9.29 -14.20 11.07
C SER A 62 8.15 -13.19 11.07
N ALA A 63 8.31 -12.10 10.33
CA ALA A 63 7.30 -11.08 10.18
C ALA A 63 5.96 -11.63 9.66
N GLY A 64 6.02 -12.59 8.72
CA GLY A 64 4.84 -13.29 8.21
C GLY A 64 4.11 -14.09 9.25
N GLN A 65 4.85 -14.78 10.11
CA GLN A 65 4.27 -15.56 11.18
C GLN A 65 3.59 -14.67 12.23
N ILE A 66 4.23 -13.56 12.60
CA ILE A 66 3.61 -12.57 13.52
C ILE A 66 2.35 -11.95 12.93
N LEU A 67 2.37 -11.61 11.64
CA LEU A 67 1.17 -11.12 10.97
C LEU A 67 0.05 -12.17 10.93
N TYR A 68 0.39 -13.42 10.69
CA TYR A 68 -0.58 -14.52 10.73
C TYR A 68 -1.25 -14.63 12.10
N PHE A 69 -0.47 -14.63 13.19
CA PHE A 69 -1.00 -14.67 14.55
C PHE A 69 -1.90 -13.47 14.84
N PHE A 70 -1.52 -12.29 14.36
CA PHE A 70 -2.37 -11.10 14.49
C PHE A 70 -3.72 -11.26 13.77
N LEU A 71 -3.73 -11.80 12.55
CA LEU A 71 -4.97 -12.03 11.80
C LEU A 71 -5.87 -13.09 12.48
N GLU A 72 -5.25 -14.10 13.05
CA GLU A 72 -5.96 -15.19 13.78
C GLU A 72 -6.56 -14.65 15.07
N ASP A 73 -5.74 -14.07 15.94
CA ASP A 73 -6.14 -13.57 17.26
C ASP A 73 -7.12 -12.40 17.20
N SER A 74 -7.01 -11.54 16.19
CA SER A 74 -7.96 -10.44 15.97
C SER A 74 -9.27 -10.89 15.33
N GLY A 75 -9.37 -12.14 14.85
CA GLY A 75 -10.52 -12.64 14.10
C GLY A 75 -10.61 -12.17 12.65
N LEU A 76 -9.63 -11.38 12.17
CA LEU A 76 -9.58 -10.93 10.78
C LEU A 76 -9.47 -12.10 9.81
N LEU A 77 -8.74 -13.15 10.16
CA LEU A 77 -8.57 -14.33 9.31
C LEU A 77 -9.91 -14.91 8.89
N LYS A 78 -10.86 -15.02 9.83
CA LYS A 78 -12.21 -15.50 9.53
C LYS A 78 -12.94 -14.61 8.54
N SER A 79 -12.83 -13.28 8.67
CA SER A 79 -13.46 -12.33 7.75
C SER A 79 -12.84 -12.33 6.35
N VAL A 80 -11.57 -12.73 6.24
CA VAL A 80 -10.85 -12.89 4.97
C VAL A 80 -11.28 -14.16 4.24
N VAL A 81 -11.62 -15.22 4.97
CA VAL A 81 -12.02 -16.52 4.39
C VAL A 81 -13.53 -16.54 4.05
N GLU A 82 -14.35 -15.90 4.87
CA GLU A 82 -15.82 -15.94 4.77
C GLU A 82 -16.41 -14.61 4.24
N TYR A 83 -15.83 -14.03 3.18
CA TYR A 83 -16.36 -12.79 2.62
C TYR A 83 -17.72 -13.00 1.93
N LYS A 84 -18.60 -12.01 2.09
CA LYS A 84 -19.97 -12.01 1.53
C LYS A 84 -20.23 -10.82 0.62
N THR A 85 -19.38 -9.81 0.68
CA THR A 85 -19.52 -8.57 -0.10
C THR A 85 -18.30 -8.33 -0.98
N VAL A 86 -18.48 -7.61 -2.09
CA VAL A 86 -17.39 -7.21 -2.99
C VAL A 86 -16.29 -6.41 -2.25
N GLN A 87 -16.68 -5.65 -1.23
CA GLN A 87 -15.73 -4.90 -0.42
C GLN A 87 -14.89 -5.81 0.47
N GLU A 88 -15.48 -6.84 1.04
CA GLU A 88 -14.77 -7.85 1.84
C GLU A 88 -13.84 -8.69 0.96
N GLU A 89 -14.29 -9.08 -0.22
CA GLU A 89 -13.45 -9.75 -1.22
C GLU A 89 -12.21 -8.93 -1.58
N ARG A 90 -12.38 -7.62 -1.86
CA ARG A 90 -11.23 -6.73 -2.11
C ARG A 90 -10.27 -6.65 -0.93
N ARG A 91 -10.79 -6.63 0.31
CA ARG A 91 -9.93 -6.67 1.51
C ARG A 91 -9.16 -7.97 1.59
N ALA A 92 -9.82 -9.11 1.34
CA ALA A 92 -9.17 -10.41 1.30
C ALA A 92 -8.05 -10.48 0.26
N LEU A 93 -8.31 -10.00 -0.96
CA LEU A 93 -7.31 -9.90 -2.02
C LEU A 93 -6.13 -9.01 -1.65
N ASN A 94 -6.38 -7.86 -1.01
CA ASN A 94 -5.30 -6.98 -0.55
C ASN A 94 -4.43 -7.65 0.52
N ILE A 95 -5.04 -8.37 1.45
CA ILE A 95 -4.30 -9.13 2.48
C ILE A 95 -3.48 -10.24 1.83
N ALA A 96 -4.07 -11.00 0.89
CA ALA A 96 -3.35 -12.05 0.17
C ALA A 96 -2.12 -11.50 -0.59
N LYS A 97 -2.29 -10.40 -1.31
CA LYS A 97 -1.17 -9.72 -2.01
C LYS A 97 -0.10 -9.21 -1.06
N PHE A 98 -0.48 -8.73 0.11
CA PHE A 98 0.49 -8.33 1.12
C PHE A 98 1.31 -9.53 1.60
N PHE A 99 0.67 -10.69 1.81
CA PHE A 99 1.38 -11.93 2.14
C PHE A 99 2.32 -12.39 1.02
N ASP A 100 1.95 -12.25 -0.25
CA ASP A 100 2.85 -12.58 -1.36
C ASP A 100 4.08 -11.67 -1.38
N LYS A 101 3.90 -10.36 -1.12
CA LYS A 101 5.00 -9.41 -0.98
C LYS A 101 5.89 -9.75 0.21
N LEU A 102 5.30 -10.15 1.32
CA LEU A 102 5.98 -10.57 2.53
C LEU A 102 6.83 -11.84 2.29
N LYS A 103 6.27 -12.82 1.60
CA LYS A 103 7.03 -14.02 1.17
C LYS A 103 8.21 -13.66 0.27
N GLY A 104 8.01 -12.71 -0.66
CA GLY A 104 9.11 -12.20 -1.49
C GLY A 104 10.20 -11.55 -0.66
N PHE A 105 9.83 -10.73 0.33
CA PHE A 105 10.76 -10.13 1.28
C PHE A 105 11.53 -11.19 2.08
N GLU A 106 10.82 -12.15 2.69
CA GLU A 106 11.43 -13.23 3.47
C GLU A 106 12.35 -14.13 2.62
N GLY A 107 12.01 -14.36 1.35
CA GLY A 107 12.84 -15.13 0.43
C GLY A 107 14.10 -14.41 -0.04
N SER A 108 14.13 -13.08 0.03
CA SER A 108 15.24 -12.26 -0.49
C SER A 108 16.15 -11.70 0.61
N ASN A 109 15.74 -11.73 1.86
CA ASN A 109 16.48 -11.14 2.99
C ASN A 109 16.86 -12.21 4.03
N ALA A 110 18.03 -12.05 4.61
CA ALA A 110 18.49 -12.94 5.70
C ALA A 110 17.80 -12.60 7.04
N ASP A 111 17.46 -11.33 7.26
CA ASP A 111 16.68 -10.87 8.41
C ASP A 111 15.20 -10.75 8.00
N THR A 112 14.40 -11.66 8.53
CA THR A 112 12.95 -11.73 8.28
C THR A 112 12.12 -11.21 9.46
N SER A 113 12.76 -10.48 10.38
CA SER A 113 12.11 -9.91 11.55
C SER A 113 11.06 -8.84 11.18
N VAL A 114 10.13 -8.58 12.10
CA VAL A 114 9.15 -7.50 11.97
C VAL A 114 9.85 -6.15 11.80
N PHE A 115 10.98 -5.93 12.47
CA PHE A 115 11.73 -4.67 12.39
C PHE A 115 12.31 -4.46 11.00
N ALA A 116 12.99 -5.47 10.44
CA ALA A 116 13.53 -5.42 9.10
C ALA A 116 12.42 -5.24 8.03
N LEU A 117 11.25 -5.86 8.22
CA LEU A 117 10.11 -5.64 7.35
C LEU A 117 9.60 -4.20 7.41
N VAL A 118 9.49 -3.61 8.60
CA VAL A 118 9.03 -2.21 8.77
C VAL A 118 10.00 -1.26 8.08
N ASP A 119 11.31 -1.41 8.28
CA ASP A 119 12.33 -0.60 7.60
C ASP A 119 12.26 -0.74 6.08
N TYR A 120 12.04 -1.95 5.58
CA TYR A 120 11.84 -2.20 4.14
C TYR A 120 10.60 -1.48 3.60
N LEU A 121 9.47 -1.56 4.33
CA LEU A 121 8.23 -0.90 3.91
C LEU A 121 8.34 0.64 3.96
N ASP A 122 9.00 1.19 4.97
CA ASP A 122 9.24 2.63 5.08
C ASP A 122 10.10 3.12 3.92
N LEU A 123 11.17 2.41 3.58
CA LEU A 123 12.01 2.72 2.42
C LEU A 123 11.23 2.64 1.10
N ALA A 124 10.42 1.60 0.90
CA ALA A 124 9.60 1.45 -0.30
C ALA A 124 8.60 2.62 -0.45
N MET A 125 7.97 3.05 0.66
CA MET A 125 7.06 4.19 0.65
C MET A 125 7.78 5.51 0.34
N ASP A 126 8.98 5.72 0.86
CA ASP A 126 9.81 6.91 0.57
C ASP A 126 10.23 6.95 -0.91
N MET A 127 10.41 5.81 -1.54
CA MET A 127 10.67 5.68 -2.98
C MET A 127 9.40 5.84 -3.85
N GLY A 128 8.23 6.01 -3.22
CA GLY A 128 6.95 6.16 -3.91
C GLY A 128 6.31 4.82 -4.32
N GLU A 129 6.84 3.70 -3.88
CA GLU A 129 6.20 2.41 -4.07
C GLU A 129 5.05 2.24 -3.07
N SER A 130 3.88 1.87 -3.58
CA SER A 130 2.79 1.47 -2.70
C SER A 130 2.92 -0.02 -2.35
N PRO A 131 3.11 -0.40 -1.08
CA PRO A 131 3.13 -1.80 -0.68
C PRO A 131 1.80 -2.52 -0.95
N LEU A 132 0.73 -1.75 -1.16
CA LEU A 132 -0.63 -2.22 -1.44
C LEU A 132 -1.09 -1.94 -2.88
N ALA A 133 -0.20 -1.50 -3.78
CA ALA A 133 -0.55 -1.37 -5.20
C ALA A 133 -0.88 -2.77 -5.75
N ALA A 134 -2.10 -3.20 -5.48
CA ALA A 134 -2.72 -4.27 -6.22
C ALA A 134 -2.74 -3.82 -7.68
N GLU A 135 -2.11 -4.57 -8.56
CA GLU A 135 -2.45 -4.49 -9.97
C GLU A 135 -3.96 -4.70 -10.04
N THR A 136 -4.67 -3.63 -10.29
CA THR A 136 -6.12 -3.70 -10.44
C THR A 136 -6.32 -4.42 -11.77
N ASP A 137 -6.91 -5.60 -11.76
CA ASP A 137 -7.36 -6.23 -12.98
C ASP A 137 -8.49 -5.37 -13.57
N TRP A 138 -8.11 -4.56 -14.55
CA TRP A 138 -9.02 -3.62 -15.22
C TRP A 138 -9.97 -4.33 -16.19
N SER A 139 -9.69 -5.59 -16.55
CA SER A 139 -10.35 -6.31 -17.65
C SER A 139 -11.70 -6.94 -17.27
N GLY A 140 -12.00 -7.10 -15.99
CA GLY A 140 -13.18 -7.84 -15.51
C GLY A 140 -14.31 -7.02 -14.89
N ASN A 141 -14.13 -5.71 -14.67
CA ASN A 141 -15.10 -4.91 -13.94
C ASN A 141 -15.98 -4.07 -14.86
N ASN A 142 -17.31 -4.22 -14.77
CA ASN A 142 -18.27 -3.29 -15.38
C ASN A 142 -18.25 -1.95 -14.61
N ALA A 143 -17.22 -1.15 -14.82
CA ALA A 143 -16.96 0.10 -14.12
C ALA A 143 -16.27 1.12 -15.03
N VAL A 144 -16.41 2.40 -14.70
CA VAL A 144 -15.63 3.47 -15.34
C VAL A 144 -14.24 3.47 -14.73
N ASN A 145 -13.23 3.23 -15.57
CA ASN A 145 -11.83 3.21 -15.17
C ASN A 145 -11.21 4.60 -15.38
N ILE A 146 -10.64 5.19 -14.33
CA ILE A 146 -9.91 6.46 -14.40
C ILE A 146 -8.44 6.16 -14.17
N MET A 147 -7.61 6.46 -15.18
CA MET A 147 -6.20 6.12 -15.15
C MET A 147 -5.35 7.13 -15.93
N THR A 148 -4.05 7.08 -15.74
CA THR A 148 -3.10 7.86 -16.56
C THR A 148 -2.86 7.15 -17.90
N ILE A 149 -2.35 7.88 -18.90
CA ILE A 149 -1.97 7.30 -20.19
C ILE A 149 -0.92 6.19 -20.01
N HIS A 150 0.04 6.40 -19.11
CA HIS A 150 1.04 5.38 -18.81
C HIS A 150 0.44 4.10 -18.20
N SER A 151 -0.53 4.26 -17.31
CA SER A 151 -1.23 3.13 -16.69
C SER A 151 -2.16 2.40 -17.67
N SER A 152 -2.58 3.05 -18.74
CA SER A 152 -3.43 2.44 -19.79
C SER A 152 -2.63 1.72 -20.89
N LYS A 153 -1.31 1.82 -20.88
CA LYS A 153 -0.46 1.17 -21.88
C LYS A 153 -0.68 -0.34 -21.87
N GLY A 154 -1.05 -0.90 -23.02
CA GLY A 154 -1.33 -2.33 -23.19
C GLY A 154 -2.75 -2.76 -22.80
N LEU A 155 -3.62 -1.83 -22.40
CA LEU A 155 -5.03 -2.09 -22.13
C LEU A 155 -5.90 -1.64 -23.30
N GLU A 156 -7.02 -2.34 -23.53
CA GLU A 156 -8.00 -2.03 -24.57
C GLU A 156 -9.36 -1.74 -23.93
N PHE A 157 -10.00 -0.65 -24.36
CA PHE A 157 -11.30 -0.24 -23.87
C PHE A 157 -12.25 0.04 -25.04
N PRO A 158 -13.54 -0.38 -24.95
CA PRO A 158 -14.51 -0.13 -26.02
C PRO A 158 -14.85 1.36 -26.17
N VAL A 159 -14.71 2.15 -25.11
CA VAL A 159 -14.94 3.61 -25.12
C VAL A 159 -13.86 4.29 -24.29
N VAL A 160 -13.22 5.30 -24.85
CA VAL A 160 -12.14 6.07 -24.17
C VAL A 160 -12.50 7.55 -24.20
N PHE A 161 -12.43 8.18 -23.04
CA PHE A 161 -12.53 9.64 -22.88
C PHE A 161 -11.15 10.19 -22.51
N LEU A 162 -10.50 10.84 -23.47
CA LEU A 162 -9.25 11.53 -23.20
C LEU A 162 -9.58 12.93 -22.69
N VAL A 163 -9.27 13.20 -21.42
CA VAL A 163 -9.60 14.45 -20.75
C VAL A 163 -8.35 15.29 -20.47
N ASN A 164 -8.55 16.57 -20.20
CA ASN A 164 -7.48 17.50 -19.81
C ASN A 164 -6.44 17.76 -20.92
N LEU A 165 -6.91 17.79 -22.19
CA LEU A 165 -6.13 18.18 -23.36
C LEU A 165 -5.93 19.68 -23.38
N ILE A 166 -4.90 20.17 -22.70
CA ILE A 166 -4.56 21.60 -22.62
C ILE A 166 -3.28 21.82 -23.42
N GLU A 167 -3.29 22.80 -24.32
CA GLU A 167 -2.13 23.17 -25.13
C GLU A 167 -0.88 23.41 -24.26
N GLY A 168 0.23 22.80 -24.65
CA GLY A 168 1.51 22.86 -23.93
C GLY A 168 1.62 21.99 -22.67
N ARG A 169 0.55 21.24 -22.34
CA ARG A 169 0.55 20.20 -21.30
C ARG A 169 0.35 18.82 -21.87
N PHE A 170 -0.58 18.71 -22.83
CA PHE A 170 -0.78 17.49 -23.61
C PHE A 170 -1.40 17.88 -24.99
N PRO A 171 -0.65 17.73 -26.10
CA PRO A 171 0.77 17.29 -26.15
C PRO A 171 1.71 18.30 -25.44
N THR A 172 2.80 17.78 -24.88
CA THR A 172 3.85 18.61 -24.28
C THR A 172 4.52 19.49 -25.33
N ARG A 173 4.99 20.66 -24.94
CA ARG A 173 5.81 21.49 -25.84
C ARG A 173 7.12 20.76 -26.14
N GLU A 174 7.57 20.89 -27.40
CA GLU A 174 8.87 20.38 -27.85
C GLU A 174 9.98 20.83 -26.91
N ARG A 175 10.62 19.86 -26.24
CA ARG A 175 11.87 20.09 -25.51
C ARG A 175 12.99 19.80 -26.50
N LYS A 176 13.71 20.83 -26.93
CA LYS A 176 14.98 20.62 -27.65
C LYS A 176 15.92 19.83 -26.73
N GLU A 177 16.52 18.78 -27.27
CA GLU A 177 17.57 18.06 -26.52
C GLU A 177 18.66 19.03 -26.08
N GLN A 178 19.04 18.97 -24.82
CA GLN A 178 20.07 19.85 -24.27
C GLN A 178 21.48 19.51 -24.83
N ILE A 179 21.66 18.27 -25.31
CA ILE A 179 22.90 17.79 -25.92
C ILE A 179 22.52 17.11 -27.24
N PRO A 180 22.54 17.82 -28.38
CA PRO A 180 22.26 17.21 -29.67
C PRO A 180 23.35 16.16 -29.99
N ILE A 181 22.91 14.96 -30.42
CA ILE A 181 23.82 13.94 -30.92
C ILE A 181 24.30 14.43 -32.30
N PRO A 182 25.63 14.56 -32.53
CA PRO A 182 26.13 14.93 -33.86
C PRO A 182 25.69 13.92 -34.92
N ASP A 183 25.19 14.40 -36.05
CA ASP A 183 24.68 13.57 -37.17
C ASP A 183 25.70 12.51 -37.63
N GLU A 184 27.00 12.77 -37.46
CA GLU A 184 28.10 11.86 -37.82
C GLU A 184 28.18 10.61 -36.92
N LEU A 185 27.52 10.62 -35.76
CA LEU A 185 27.46 9.48 -34.84
C LEU A 185 26.20 8.62 -35.02
N VAL A 186 25.30 9.04 -35.92
CA VAL A 186 24.06 8.32 -36.20
C VAL A 186 24.28 7.43 -37.44
N ASN A 187 24.30 6.11 -37.26
CA ASN A 187 24.54 5.15 -38.32
C ASN A 187 23.34 4.95 -39.30
N GLU A 188 22.23 5.60 -39.08
CA GLU A 188 21.05 5.52 -39.93
C GLU A 188 20.84 6.82 -40.69
N ILE A 189 20.37 6.70 -41.97
CA ILE A 189 20.00 7.84 -42.80
C ILE A 189 18.67 8.35 -42.25
N LEU A 190 18.74 9.33 -41.34
CA LEU A 190 17.59 9.98 -40.77
C LEU A 190 16.95 10.93 -41.81
N PRO A 191 15.65 10.91 -42.04
CA PRO A 191 14.95 11.95 -42.79
C PRO A 191 15.17 13.30 -42.14
N LYS A 192 15.26 14.39 -42.91
CA LYS A 192 15.44 15.76 -42.36
C LYS A 192 14.23 16.15 -41.54
N GLY A 193 14.36 16.19 -40.23
CA GLY A 193 13.33 16.61 -39.25
C GLY A 193 13.69 16.20 -37.83
N ASP A 194 12.97 16.73 -36.87
CA ASP A 194 13.14 16.35 -35.45
C ASP A 194 12.47 14.97 -35.22
N PHE A 195 13.28 13.91 -35.26
CA PHE A 195 12.87 12.50 -35.21
C PHE A 195 12.00 12.15 -34.04
N HIS A 196 12.33 12.67 -32.85
CA HIS A 196 11.58 12.42 -31.63
C HIS A 196 10.13 12.91 -31.68
N LEU A 197 9.87 13.90 -32.52
CA LEU A 197 8.54 14.47 -32.69
C LEU A 197 7.68 13.70 -33.70
N GLU A 198 8.29 13.01 -34.66
CA GLU A 198 7.55 12.19 -35.62
C GLU A 198 7.15 10.83 -35.06
N GLU A 199 7.94 10.23 -34.16
CA GLU A 199 7.55 9.02 -33.44
C GLU A 199 6.43 9.26 -32.42
N GLU A 200 6.40 10.43 -31.74
CA GLU A 200 5.30 10.78 -30.85
C GLU A 200 4.00 11.15 -31.59
N ARG A 201 4.05 11.42 -32.89
CA ARG A 201 2.89 11.73 -33.73
C ARG A 201 2.25 10.51 -34.42
N ARG A 202 2.90 9.37 -34.42
CA ARG A 202 2.38 8.11 -34.92
C ARG A 202 1.69 7.30 -33.85
#